data_c951fdbbc265d8b214c47e502f7d554d
#
_entry.id   c951fdbbc265d8b214c47e502f7d554d
#
_cell.length_a   1.000
_cell.length_b   1.000
_cell.length_c   1.000
_cell.angle_alpha   90.00
_cell.angle_beta   90.00
_cell.angle_gamma   90.00
#
_symmetry.space_group_name_H-M   'P 1'
#
loop_
_entity.id
_entity.type
_entity.pdbx_description
1 polymer ?
#
loop_
_entity_poly.entity_id
_entity_poly.type
_entity_poly.pdbx_seq_one_letter_code
_entity_poly.pdbx_strand_id
1 'polypeptide(L)' 'MEQLKEKVRELRKRRGWSQEDLAREINVSLSTIQRWEKKGAKPTRLARRELNRLFQEAGINDEKE' A
#
# COMPACT_ATOMS: atom_id res chain seq x y z
N MET A 1 12.49 3.74 9.73
CA MET A 1 11.29 3.22 10.28
C MET A 1 10.30 2.91 9.23
N GLU A 2 9.76 1.77 9.31
CA GLU A 2 8.76 1.35 8.35
C GLU A 2 7.43 2.00 8.65
N GLN A 3 6.84 2.61 7.67
CA GLN A 3 5.53 3.24 7.85
C GLN A 3 4.57 2.75 6.80
N LEU A 4 4.70 1.49 6.48
CA LEU A 4 3.91 0.92 5.40
C LEU A 4 2.42 1.07 5.62
N LYS A 5 1.95 0.79 6.82
CA LYS A 5 0.51 0.85 7.04
C LYS A 5 -0.05 2.25 6.86
N GLU A 6 0.71 3.25 7.25
CA GLU A 6 0.26 4.61 7.08
C GLU A 6 0.29 5.03 5.62
N LYS A 7 1.32 4.60 4.91
CA LYS A 7 1.43 4.91 3.49
C LYS A 7 0.33 4.24 2.69
N VAL A 8 0.00 3.02 3.04
CA VAL A 8 -1.07 2.30 2.35
C VAL A 8 -2.41 3.00 2.57
N ARG A 9 -2.68 3.43 3.79
CA ARG A 9 -3.90 4.16 4.06
C ARG A 9 -3.95 5.48 3.32
N GLU A 10 -2.82 6.17 3.29
CA GLU A 10 -2.75 7.44 2.59
C GLU A 10 -2.99 7.26 1.11
N LEU A 11 -2.42 6.21 0.53
CA LEU A 11 -2.63 5.90 -0.87
C LEU A 11 -4.11 5.70 -1.16
N ARG A 12 -4.78 4.90 -0.34
CA ARG A 12 -6.19 4.66 -0.53
C ARG A 12 -7.01 5.95 -0.46
N LYS A 13 -6.67 6.78 0.53
CA LYS A 13 -7.37 8.05 0.68
C LYS A 13 -7.22 8.93 -0.55
N ARG A 14 -6.01 9.04 -1.04
CA ARG A 14 -5.77 9.91 -2.18
C ARG A 14 -6.46 9.42 -3.44
N ARG A 15 -6.62 8.10 -3.55
CA ARG A 15 -7.28 7.53 -4.71
C ARG A 15 -8.78 7.34 -4.51
N GLY A 16 -9.26 7.50 -3.29
CA GLY A 16 -10.65 7.23 -3.00
C GLY A 16 -10.96 5.74 -3.04
N TRP A 17 -10.02 4.92 -2.67
CA TRP A 17 -10.14 3.45 -2.74
C TRP A 17 -10.50 2.85 -1.40
N SER A 18 -11.31 1.80 -1.45
CA SER A 18 -11.49 0.93 -0.30
C SER A 18 -10.32 -0.04 -0.24
N GLN A 19 -10.26 -0.82 0.82
CA GLN A 19 -9.24 -1.86 0.91
C GLN A 19 -9.39 -2.88 -0.23
N GLU A 20 -10.63 -3.18 -0.57
CA GLU A 20 -10.89 -4.08 -1.69
C GLU A 20 -10.40 -3.51 -3.02
N ASP A 21 -10.59 -2.22 -3.19
CA ASP A 21 -10.14 -1.56 -4.42
C ASP A 21 -8.64 -1.70 -4.56
N LEU A 22 -7.91 -1.44 -3.48
CA LEU A 22 -6.47 -1.55 -3.53
C LEU A 22 -6.03 -3.00 -3.76
N ALA A 23 -6.69 -3.92 -3.10
CA ALA A 23 -6.36 -5.33 -3.28
C ALA A 23 -6.50 -5.74 -4.74
N ARG A 24 -7.57 -5.27 -5.36
CA ARG A 24 -7.82 -5.58 -6.77
C ARG A 24 -6.78 -4.94 -7.66
N GLU A 25 -6.39 -3.74 -7.30
CA GLU A 25 -5.44 -2.98 -8.11
C GLU A 25 -4.08 -3.65 -8.20
N ILE A 26 -3.62 -4.23 -7.10
CA ILE A 26 -2.32 -4.88 -7.10
C ILE A 26 -2.43 -6.40 -7.02
N ASN A 27 -3.63 -6.90 -7.22
CA ASN A 27 -3.86 -8.33 -7.39
C ASN A 27 -3.46 -9.16 -6.17
N VAL A 28 -3.88 -8.73 -5.00
CA VAL A 28 -3.68 -9.48 -3.78
C VAL A 28 -5.03 -9.65 -3.10
N SER A 29 -5.08 -10.45 -2.06
CA SER A 29 -6.33 -10.65 -1.36
C SER A 29 -6.61 -9.52 -0.41
N LEU A 30 -7.88 -9.36 -0.06
CA LEU A 30 -8.29 -8.36 0.91
C LEU A 30 -7.59 -8.59 2.25
N SER A 31 -7.48 -9.83 2.66
CA SER A 31 -6.79 -10.13 3.91
C SER A 31 -5.36 -9.64 3.92
N THR A 32 -4.71 -9.67 2.78
CA THR A 32 -3.35 -9.18 2.66
C THR A 32 -3.29 -7.68 2.96
N ILE A 33 -4.22 -6.92 2.37
CA ILE A 33 -4.27 -5.49 2.64
C ILE A 33 -4.55 -5.23 4.11
N GLN A 34 -5.46 -5.97 4.68
CA GLN A 34 -5.80 -5.81 6.09
C GLN A 34 -4.60 -6.08 6.98
N ARG A 35 -3.81 -7.07 6.64
CA ARG A 35 -2.61 -7.36 7.40
C ARG A 35 -1.61 -6.23 7.33
N TRP A 36 -1.45 -5.65 6.15
CA TRP A 36 -0.53 -4.54 6.01
C TRP A 36 -0.97 -3.35 6.85
N GLU A 37 -2.26 -3.07 6.88
CA GLU A 37 -2.76 -1.89 7.57
C GLU A 37 -2.92 -2.10 9.06
N LYS A 38 -3.16 -3.32 9.46
CA LYS A 38 -3.40 -3.59 10.86
C LYS A 38 -2.15 -3.99 11.60
N LYS A 39 -1.39 -4.90 11.03
CA LYS A 39 -0.23 -5.44 11.69
C LYS A 39 1.09 -4.91 11.14
N GLY A 40 1.02 -4.17 10.08
CA GLY A 40 2.24 -3.69 9.46
C GLY A 40 3.08 -4.79 8.87
N ALA A 41 2.44 -5.90 8.47
CA ALA A 41 3.17 -7.00 7.87
C ALA A 41 3.86 -6.54 6.60
N LYS A 42 4.99 -7.16 6.31
CA LYS A 42 5.76 -6.78 5.13
C LYS A 42 5.16 -7.37 3.87
N PRO A 43 5.06 -6.61 2.80
CA PRO A 43 4.57 -7.16 1.54
C PRO A 43 5.66 -8.00 0.87
N THR A 44 5.22 -8.85 -0.03
CA THR A 44 6.16 -9.60 -0.85
C THR A 44 6.92 -8.62 -1.74
N ARG A 45 7.97 -9.12 -2.35
CA ARG A 45 8.77 -8.28 -3.24
C ARG A 45 7.95 -7.73 -4.40
N LEU A 46 7.12 -8.57 -5.01
CA LEU A 46 6.29 -8.12 -6.11
C LEU A 46 5.26 -7.09 -5.66
N ALA A 47 4.63 -7.35 -4.53
CA ALA A 47 3.65 -6.40 -4.02
C ALA A 47 4.30 -5.07 -3.67
N ARG A 48 5.51 -5.13 -3.14
CA ARG A 48 6.23 -3.92 -2.80
C ARG A 48 6.54 -3.07 -4.02
N ARG A 49 6.90 -3.71 -5.11
CA ARG A 49 7.13 -2.99 -6.35
C ARG A 49 5.89 -2.26 -6.81
N GLU A 50 4.75 -2.96 -6.78
CA GLU A 50 3.51 -2.35 -7.20
C GLU A 50 3.11 -1.21 -6.28
N LEU A 51 3.30 -1.40 -4.98
CA LEU A 51 2.98 -0.35 -4.03
C LEU A 51 3.85 0.88 -4.25
N ASN A 52 5.13 0.67 -4.45
CA ASN A 52 6.03 1.80 -4.68
C ASN A 52 5.64 2.59 -5.91
N ARG A 53 5.25 1.89 -6.96
CA ARG A 53 4.81 2.57 -8.17
C ARG A 53 3.58 3.42 -7.87
N LEU A 54 2.63 2.85 -7.16
CA LEU A 54 1.41 3.58 -6.83
C LEU A 54 1.69 4.74 -5.88
N PHE A 55 2.59 4.56 -4.94
CA PHE A 55 2.98 5.64 -4.05
C PHE A 55 3.55 6.81 -4.83
N GLN A 56 4.41 6.52 -5.78
CA GLN A 56 5.01 7.58 -6.58
C GLN A 56 3.98 8.29 -7.43
N GLU A 57 3.06 7.53 -8.01
CA GLU A 57 2.02 8.12 -8.84
C GLU A 57 1.09 9.00 -8.02
N ALA A 58 0.90 8.66 -6.77
CA ALA A 58 0.03 9.43 -5.89
C ALA A 58 0.76 10.55 -5.16
N GLY A 59 2.05 10.68 -5.38
CA GLY A 59 2.82 11.72 -4.73
C GLY A 59 3.20 11.42 -3.30
N ILE A 60 3.20 10.15 -2.92
CA ILE A 60 3.57 9.73 -1.58
C ILE A 60 5.04 9.35 -1.60
N ASN A 61 5.88 10.20 -1.04
CA ASN A 61 7.32 9.97 -1.08
C ASN A 61 7.75 9.02 -0.02
N ASP A 62 8.78 8.27 -0.37
CA ASP A 62 9.34 7.37 0.55
C ASP A 62 10.43 8.00 1.37
N GLU A 63 10.86 8.97 1.10
CA GLU A 63 11.84 9.56 1.70
C GLU A 63 13.07 8.89 1.94
N LYS A 64 13.53 8.61 1.78
CA LYS A 64 14.61 8.17 1.75
C LYS A 64 15.30 8.42 1.51
N GLU A 65 15.32 8.62 1.31
CA GLU A 65 15.90 8.83 0.97
C GLU A 65 16.29 9.04 0.84
#